data_2acc8b44018a41135cfab6f7b4cb9195
#
_entry.id   2acc8b44018a41135cfab6f7b4cb9195
#
_cell.length_a   1.000
_cell.length_b   1.000
_cell.length_c   1.000
_cell.angle_alpha   90.00
_cell.angle_beta   90.00
_cell.angle_gamma   90.00
#
_symmetry.space_group_name_H-M   'P 1'
#
loop_
_entity.id
_entity.type
_entity.pdbx_description
1 polymer ?
#
loop_
_entity_poly.entity_id
_entity_poly.type
_entity_poly.pdbx_seq_one_letter_code
_entity_poly.pdbx_strand_id
1 'polypeptide(L)'
;MEYQLAKYVQGEPLDLRRVDKSQGAYITELRNAGFLDFVPSEQPMGEPGTSVVESLDVVDGKLVQSWRVVEDAPQETAMPG
;
A
#
# COMPACT_ATOMS: atom_id res chain seq x y z
N MET A 1 15.95 0.55 -15.15
CA MET A 1 14.72 1.08 -14.58
C MET A 1 13.73 -0.03 -14.31
N GLU A 2 13.07 0.05 -13.19
CA GLU A 2 12.12 -0.99 -12.77
C GLU A 2 10.72 -0.45 -12.70
N TYR A 3 9.78 -1.31 -13.03
CA TYR A 3 8.38 -1.06 -12.72
C TYR A 3 8.05 -1.80 -11.42
N GLN A 4 7.17 -1.20 -10.64
CA GLN A 4 6.60 -1.89 -9.50
C GLN A 4 5.14 -2.14 -9.82
N LEU A 5 4.76 -3.41 -9.79
CA LEU A 5 3.39 -3.82 -10.03
C LEU A 5 2.90 -4.52 -8.78
N ALA A 6 1.66 -4.27 -8.41
CA ALA A 6 1.12 -4.85 -7.20
C ALA A 6 -0.31 -5.29 -7.41
N LYS A 7 -0.69 -6.33 -6.69
CA LYS A 7 -2.05 -6.82 -6.67
C LYS A 7 -2.50 -6.90 -5.21
N TYR A 8 -3.60 -6.27 -4.91
CA TYR A 8 -4.15 -6.27 -3.57
C TYR A 8 -5.50 -6.93 -3.56
N VAL A 9 -5.66 -7.94 -2.72
CA VAL A 9 -6.94 -8.59 -2.48
C VAL A 9 -7.24 -8.43 -1.02
N GLN A 10 -8.43 -7.93 -0.71
CA GLN A 10 -8.81 -7.69 0.66
C GLN A 10 -8.71 -8.97 1.47
N GLY A 11 -8.05 -8.87 2.63
CA GLY A 11 -7.84 -10.02 3.49
C GLY A 11 -6.57 -10.78 3.21
N GLU A 12 -5.81 -10.41 2.17
CA GLU A 12 -4.55 -11.06 1.82
C GLU A 12 -3.41 -10.05 1.84
N PRO A 13 -2.18 -10.51 2.03
CA PRO A 13 -1.05 -9.60 1.98
C PRO A 13 -0.85 -9.06 0.57
N LEU A 14 -0.28 -7.87 0.49
CA LEU A 14 0.01 -7.23 -0.78
C LEU A 14 1.05 -8.03 -1.55
N ASP A 15 0.75 -8.33 -2.81
CA ASP A 15 1.69 -9.02 -3.69
C ASP A 15 2.37 -7.95 -4.55
N LEU A 16 3.59 -7.61 -4.22
CA LEU A 16 4.36 -6.59 -4.92
C LEU A 16 5.46 -7.24 -5.73
N ARG A 17 5.52 -6.91 -7.01
CA ARG A 17 6.52 -7.45 -7.91
C ARG A 17 7.31 -6.32 -8.54
N ARG A 18 8.61 -6.47 -8.57
CA ARG A 18 9.49 -5.53 -9.25
C ARG A 18 9.97 -6.19 -10.52
N VAL A 19 9.78 -5.53 -11.65
CA VAL A 19 10.15 -6.08 -12.94
C VAL A 19 10.93 -5.05 -13.73
N ASP A 20 11.89 -5.54 -14.53
CA ASP A 20 12.67 -4.67 -15.39
C ASP A 20 11.85 -4.27 -16.60
N LYS A 21 12.04 -3.06 -17.09
CA LYS A 21 11.34 -2.59 -18.28
C LYS A 21 11.56 -3.49 -19.49
N SER A 22 12.68 -4.17 -19.54
CA SER A 22 12.99 -5.07 -20.65
C SER A 22 12.13 -6.33 -20.64
N GLN A 23 11.40 -6.59 -19.54
CA GLN A 23 10.57 -7.78 -19.41
C GLN A 23 9.12 -7.49 -19.80
N GLY A 24 8.92 -6.93 -21.00
CA GLY A 24 7.60 -6.51 -21.44
C GLY A 24 6.58 -7.61 -21.44
N ALA A 25 6.96 -8.83 -21.86
CA ALA A 25 6.04 -9.95 -21.89
C ALA A 25 5.57 -10.30 -20.47
N TYR A 26 6.49 -10.30 -19.52
CA TYR A 26 6.16 -10.59 -18.13
C TYR A 26 5.26 -9.51 -17.53
N ILE A 27 5.55 -8.25 -17.86
CA ILE A 27 4.73 -7.13 -17.40
C ILE A 27 3.29 -7.30 -17.92
N THR A 28 3.14 -7.68 -19.19
CA THR A 28 1.83 -7.90 -19.75
C THR A 28 1.10 -9.03 -19.04
N GLU A 29 1.81 -10.12 -18.73
CA GLU A 29 1.21 -11.22 -17.98
C GLU A 29 0.71 -10.77 -16.61
N LEU A 30 1.51 -9.98 -15.92
CA LEU A 30 1.12 -9.50 -14.60
C LEU A 30 -0.10 -8.60 -14.67
N ARG A 31 -0.14 -7.71 -15.67
CA ARG A 31 -1.31 -6.83 -15.84
C ARG A 31 -2.56 -7.65 -16.15
N ASN A 32 -2.42 -8.67 -16.96
CA ASN A 32 -3.56 -9.56 -17.29
C ASN A 32 -4.01 -10.35 -16.06
N ALA A 33 -3.11 -10.59 -15.12
CA ALA A 33 -3.44 -11.29 -13.88
C ALA A 33 -4.05 -10.35 -12.83
N GLY A 34 -4.17 -9.06 -13.14
CA GLY A 34 -4.79 -8.10 -12.22
C GLY A 34 -3.82 -7.23 -11.48
N PHE A 35 -2.53 -7.31 -11.80
CA PHE A 35 -1.54 -6.42 -11.18
C PHE A 35 -1.66 -5.02 -11.78
N LEU A 36 -1.51 -4.02 -10.94
CA LEU A 36 -1.59 -2.62 -11.35
C LEU A 36 -0.26 -1.93 -11.05
N ASP A 37 -0.02 -0.83 -11.75
CA ASP A 37 1.15 -0.01 -11.42
C ASP A 37 1.02 0.42 -9.96
N PHE A 38 2.09 0.21 -9.21
CA PHE A 38 2.09 0.55 -7.79
C PHE A 38 2.70 1.93 -7.60
N VAL A 39 1.98 2.80 -6.90
CA VAL A 39 2.46 4.14 -6.58
C VAL A 39 2.71 4.18 -5.07
N PRO A 40 3.97 4.05 -4.64
CA PRO A 40 4.25 4.06 -3.21
C PRO A 40 4.22 5.49 -2.66
N SER A 41 4.00 5.58 -1.38
CA SER A 41 4.09 6.84 -0.65
C SER A 41 5.03 6.68 0.52
N GLU A 42 5.64 7.78 0.91
CA GLU A 42 6.56 7.76 2.03
C GLU A 42 5.78 7.63 3.33
N GLN A 43 6.21 6.69 4.17
CA GLN A 43 5.56 6.51 5.45
C GLN A 43 5.89 7.69 6.37
N PRO A 44 4.88 8.37 6.91
CA PRO A 44 5.13 9.49 7.80
C PRO A 44 5.66 9.02 9.14
N MET A 45 6.38 9.90 9.81
CA MET A 45 6.85 9.63 11.15
C MET A 45 5.73 9.93 12.12
N GLY A 46 5.28 8.91 12.83
CA GLY A 46 4.26 9.09 13.84
C GLY A 46 4.85 9.64 15.13
N GLU A 47 4.05 10.35 15.88
CA GLU A 47 4.44 10.83 17.20
C GLU A 47 4.03 9.80 18.25
N PRO A 48 4.63 9.86 19.45
CA PRO A 48 4.18 8.97 20.53
C PRO A 48 2.68 9.11 20.75
N GLY A 49 2.01 7.98 20.90
CA GLY A 49 0.57 7.98 21.07
C GLY A 49 -0.22 7.99 19.77
N THR A 50 0.47 7.83 18.64
CA THR A 50 -0.21 7.76 17.34
C THR A 50 0.19 6.47 16.62
N SER A 51 -0.63 6.09 15.67
CA SER A 51 -0.36 4.94 14.81
C SER A 51 -0.46 5.37 13.37
N VAL A 52 0.32 4.73 12.51
CA VAL A 52 0.31 5.01 11.08
C VAL A 52 -0.43 3.88 10.39
N VAL A 53 -1.45 4.22 9.61
CA VAL A 53 -2.30 3.25 8.93
C VAL A 53 -2.09 3.38 7.43
N GLU A 54 -1.80 2.24 6.80
CA GLU A 54 -1.65 2.17 5.36
C GLU A 54 -3.01 2.03 4.70
N SER A 55 -3.20 2.72 3.59
CA SER A 55 -4.37 2.58 2.74
C SER A 55 -3.93 2.29 1.32
N LEU A 56 -4.67 1.43 0.64
CA LEU A 56 -4.41 1.08 -0.74
C LEU A 56 -5.68 1.31 -1.53
N ASP A 57 -5.60 2.15 -2.56
CA ASP A 57 -6.75 2.50 -3.38
C ASP A 57 -6.40 2.39 -4.85
N VAL A 58 -7.38 2.04 -5.66
CA VAL A 58 -7.19 2.01 -7.11
C VAL A 58 -7.64 3.35 -7.66
N VAL A 59 -6.69 4.07 -8.26
CA VAL A 59 -6.94 5.39 -8.84
C VAL A 59 -6.36 5.41 -10.24
N ASP A 60 -7.18 5.66 -11.24
CA ASP A 60 -6.75 5.74 -12.65
C ASP A 60 -5.98 4.49 -13.09
N GLY A 61 -6.45 3.31 -12.66
CA GLY A 61 -5.81 2.06 -13.03
C GLY A 61 -4.50 1.78 -12.33
N LYS A 62 -4.19 2.51 -11.28
CA LYS A 62 -2.97 2.33 -10.49
C LYS A 62 -3.33 2.03 -9.05
N LEU A 63 -2.51 1.24 -8.40
CA LEU A 63 -2.68 0.95 -6.99
C LEU A 63 -1.86 1.97 -6.21
N VAL A 64 -2.56 2.87 -5.54
CA VAL A 64 -1.93 3.99 -4.84
C VAL A 64 -1.88 3.71 -3.35
N GLN A 65 -0.68 3.76 -2.80
CA GLN A 65 -0.46 3.63 -1.36
C GLN A 65 -0.57 5.01 -0.73
N SER A 66 -1.27 5.07 0.39
CA SER A 66 -1.32 6.30 1.17
C SER A 66 -1.22 5.94 2.65
N TRP A 67 -0.85 6.92 3.46
CA TRP A 67 -0.66 6.72 4.88
C TRP A 67 -1.47 7.75 5.64
N ARG A 68 -1.99 7.35 6.77
CA ARG A 68 -2.74 8.24 7.64
C ARG A 68 -2.25 8.07 9.06
N VAL A 69 -2.04 9.17 9.74
CA VAL A 69 -1.67 9.14 11.15
C VAL A 69 -2.95 9.29 11.96
N VAL A 70 -3.19 8.34 12.85
CA VAL A 70 -4.37 8.36 13.71
C VAL A 70 -3.91 8.35 15.15
N GLU A 71 -4.68 9.00 16.01
CA GLU A 71 -4.38 8.98 17.42
C GLU A 71 -4.78 7.63 18.00
N ASP A 72 -3.91 7.06 18.78
CA ASP A 72 -4.26 5.84 19.51
C ASP A 72 -5.34 6.20 20.52
N ALA A 73 -6.36 5.41 20.55
CA ALA A 73 -7.39 5.62 21.56
C ALA A 73 -6.70 5.49 22.90
N PRO A 74 -6.76 6.44 23.61
CA PRO A 74 -6.11 6.37 24.87
C PRO A 74 -6.84 5.44 25.75
N GLN A 75 -6.53 5.10 25.61
CA GLN A 75 -7.17 4.60 26.13
C GLN A 75 -7.52 4.90 27.28
N GLU A 76 -7.34 5.57 27.26
CA GLU A 76 -7.49 5.88 28.11
C GLU A 76 -8.36 5.90 28.57
N THR A 77 -8.52 5.95 28.30
CA THR A 77 -9.26 5.99 28.67
C THR A 77 -9.67 5.33 29.45
N ALA A 78 -9.49 5.08 29.53
CA ALA A 78 -9.89 4.51 30.17
C ALA A 78 -9.98 4.43 31.24
N MET A 79 -9.97 4.57 31.64
CA MET A 79 -10.04 4.45 32.51
C MET A 79 -10.73 4.58 33.21
N PRO A 80 -11.01 4.18 33.35
CA PRO A 80 -11.60 4.27 34.12
C PRO A 80 -11.81 4.36 34.97
N GLY A 81 -11.80 4.55 34.86
CA GLY A 81 -11.96 4.73 35.90
C GLY A 81 -12.38 4.72 36.74
#